data_73718b2666c008b9e6ba8a59ed85c014
#
_entry.id   73718b2666c008b9e6ba8a59ed85c014
#
_cell.length_a   1.000
_cell.length_b   1.000
_cell.length_c   1.000
_cell.angle_alpha   90.00
_cell.angle_beta   90.00
_cell.angle_gamma   90.00
#
_symmetry.space_group_name_H-M   'P 1'
#
loop_
_entity.id
_entity.type
_entity.pdbx_description
1 polymer ?
#
loop_
_entity_poly.entity_id
_entity_poly.type
_entity_poly.pdbx_seq_one_letter_code
_entity_poly.pdbx_strand_id
1 'polypeptide(L)'
;MSRWRTWGEIPTFMKNDFTLKYYRHLIRKRTSMVFKRIFDVIMSAVLLVLLSPVILVLAVWIKVDSRGPVFFRQERITQYGRKFRIFKFRTMVNDADKKGSLVTVGGDSRITRVGAVIRKYRLDEIPQLINVLCGDMSFVGTRPEVEKYVMAYTPAMMATLLMPAGITSEASIRYKDEDRLLEASDDVDYTYIHKVLPGKMRYNLKYLKKFSLINDIRLCIETVLAVIH
;
A
#
# COMPACT_ATOMS: atom_id res chain seq x y z
N MET A 1 11.11 11.42 -9.63
CA MET A 1 11.93 10.46 -8.87
C MET A 1 12.26 11.08 -7.53
N SER A 2 11.77 10.53 -6.40
CA SER A 2 12.20 11.06 -5.11
C SER A 2 13.70 10.76 -4.95
N ARG A 3 14.51 11.80 -4.94
CA ARG A 3 15.95 11.71 -4.74
C ARG A 3 16.17 10.98 -3.41
N TRP A 4 17.04 9.97 -3.38
CA TRP A 4 17.48 9.36 -2.13
C TRP A 4 18.10 10.45 -1.24
N ARG A 5 17.49 10.69 -0.09
CA ARG A 5 17.90 11.74 0.85
C ARG A 5 19.14 11.33 1.62
N THR A 6 20.02 12.29 1.87
CA THR A 6 21.10 12.10 2.85
C THR A 6 20.51 11.99 4.26
N TRP A 7 21.28 11.45 5.21
CA TRP A 7 20.78 11.32 6.59
C TRP A 7 20.38 12.67 7.20
N GLY A 8 21.08 13.75 6.84
CA GLY A 8 20.74 15.12 7.26
C GLY A 8 19.36 15.57 6.79
N GLU A 9 18.95 15.15 5.57
CA GLU A 9 17.68 15.50 4.93
C GLU A 9 16.50 14.61 5.38
N ILE A 10 16.76 13.53 6.14
CA ILE A 10 15.70 12.67 6.70
C ILE A 10 14.90 13.48 7.73
N PRO A 11 13.55 13.43 7.69
CA PRO A 11 12.70 14.12 8.66
C PRO A 11 13.03 13.76 10.11
N THR A 12 12.98 14.74 11.00
CA THR A 12 13.39 14.58 12.40
C THR A 12 12.61 13.47 13.12
N PHE A 13 11.31 13.33 12.86
CA PHE A 13 10.46 12.30 13.48
C PHE A 13 10.88 10.85 13.12
N MET A 14 11.62 10.66 12.01
CA MET A 14 12.17 9.36 11.61
C MET A 14 13.58 9.12 12.18
N LYS A 15 14.27 10.14 12.70
CA LYS A 15 15.67 10.03 13.14
C LYS A 15 15.76 9.33 14.49
N ASN A 16 16.17 8.08 14.47
CA ASN A 16 16.50 7.26 15.64
C ASN A 16 17.51 6.17 15.24
N ASP A 17 18.08 5.46 16.20
CA ASP A 17 19.13 4.46 15.98
C ASP A 17 18.64 3.29 15.11
N PHE A 18 17.37 2.86 15.25
CA PHE A 18 16.81 1.81 14.42
C PHE A 18 16.75 2.26 12.95
N THR A 19 16.21 3.44 12.69
CA THR A 19 16.13 3.99 11.33
C THR A 19 17.53 4.19 10.74
N LEU A 20 18.49 4.67 11.52
CA LEU A 20 19.88 4.84 11.08
C LEU A 20 20.52 3.52 10.64
N LYS A 21 20.28 2.44 11.39
CA LYS A 21 20.76 1.09 11.03
C LYS A 21 20.24 0.64 9.67
N TYR A 22 18.93 0.77 9.42
CA TYR A 22 18.33 0.43 8.14
C TYR A 22 18.78 1.36 7.03
N TYR A 23 18.90 2.67 7.29
CA TYR A 23 19.42 3.66 6.35
C TYR A 23 20.81 3.28 5.85
N ARG A 24 21.77 2.96 6.78
CA ARG A 24 23.14 2.53 6.43
C ARG A 24 23.15 1.25 5.59
N HIS A 25 22.22 0.34 5.82
CA HIS A 25 22.07 -0.87 5.01
C HIS A 25 21.55 -0.54 3.61
N LEU A 26 20.49 0.25 3.51
CA LEU A 26 19.83 0.58 2.25
C LEU A 26 20.70 1.46 1.35
N ILE A 27 21.47 2.41 1.89
CA ILE A 27 22.33 3.29 1.08
C ILE A 27 23.38 2.50 0.29
N ARG A 28 23.85 1.36 0.83
CA ARG A 28 24.76 0.45 0.12
C ARG A 28 24.10 -0.22 -1.08
N LYS A 29 22.77 -0.25 -1.12
CA LYS A 29 21.97 -0.84 -2.21
C LYS A 29 21.35 0.20 -3.14
N ARG A 30 21.88 1.44 -3.14
CA ARG A 30 21.34 2.55 -3.94
C ARG A 30 21.18 2.21 -5.41
N THR A 31 22.14 1.52 -6.01
CA THR A 31 22.07 1.07 -7.40
C THR A 31 20.86 0.14 -7.63
N SER A 32 20.63 -0.82 -6.74
CA SER A 32 19.46 -1.70 -6.83
C SER A 32 18.15 -0.93 -6.73
N MET A 33 18.10 0.17 -5.96
CA MET A 33 16.92 1.03 -5.89
C MET A 33 16.65 1.80 -7.18
N VAL A 34 17.72 2.20 -7.90
CA VAL A 34 17.58 2.82 -9.22
C VAL A 34 16.98 1.80 -10.19
N PHE A 35 17.51 0.58 -10.24
CA PHE A 35 16.96 -0.49 -11.08
C PHE A 35 15.52 -0.84 -10.70
N LYS A 36 15.21 -0.91 -9.40
CA LYS A 36 13.84 -1.06 -8.93
C LYS A 36 12.93 0.03 -9.50
N ARG A 37 13.36 1.29 -9.47
CA ARG A 37 12.55 2.40 -9.99
C ARG A 37 12.34 2.32 -11.50
N ILE A 38 13.37 1.94 -12.25
CA ILE A 38 13.26 1.72 -13.70
C ILE A 38 12.25 0.60 -13.98
N PHE A 39 12.34 -0.52 -13.26
CA PHE A 39 11.38 -1.61 -13.32
C PHE A 39 9.97 -1.13 -13.01
N ASP A 40 9.76 -0.39 -11.90
CA ASP A 40 8.46 0.16 -11.49
C ASP A 40 7.83 1.01 -12.60
N VAL A 41 8.61 1.90 -13.23
CA VAL A 41 8.11 2.79 -14.29
C VAL A 41 7.72 2.00 -15.53
N ILE A 42 8.62 1.12 -16.02
CA ILE A 42 8.36 0.35 -17.24
C ILE A 42 7.16 -0.56 -17.04
N MET A 43 7.15 -1.34 -15.97
CA MET A 43 6.07 -2.30 -15.71
C MET A 43 4.73 -1.61 -15.44
N SER A 44 4.70 -0.51 -14.70
CA SER A 44 3.45 0.22 -14.49
C SER A 44 2.90 0.83 -15.78
N ALA A 45 3.75 1.36 -16.65
CA ALA A 45 3.33 1.89 -17.96
C ALA A 45 2.78 0.76 -18.86
N VAL A 46 3.49 -0.36 -18.96
CA VAL A 46 3.04 -1.53 -19.75
C VAL A 46 1.72 -2.06 -19.22
N LEU A 47 1.60 -2.26 -17.90
CA LEU A 47 0.36 -2.78 -17.29
C LEU A 47 -0.81 -1.80 -17.42
N LEU A 48 -0.60 -0.49 -17.35
CA LEU A 48 -1.65 0.51 -17.59
C LEU A 48 -2.20 0.41 -19.01
N VAL A 49 -1.33 0.21 -20.01
CA VAL A 49 -1.76 0.02 -21.41
C VAL A 49 -2.51 -1.31 -21.56
N LEU A 50 -1.94 -2.42 -21.09
CA LEU A 50 -2.54 -3.74 -21.21
C LEU A 50 -3.88 -3.87 -20.49
N LEU A 51 -4.00 -3.26 -19.30
CA LEU A 51 -5.22 -3.30 -18.49
C LEU A 51 -6.20 -2.17 -18.80
N SER A 52 -5.88 -1.28 -19.76
CA SER A 52 -6.78 -0.16 -20.11
C SER A 52 -8.19 -0.59 -20.51
N PRO A 53 -8.43 -1.68 -21.26
CA PRO A 53 -9.80 -2.16 -21.54
C PRO A 53 -10.51 -2.58 -20.25
N VAL A 54 -9.81 -3.30 -19.35
CA VAL A 54 -10.38 -3.73 -18.07
C VAL A 54 -10.71 -2.52 -17.19
N ILE A 55 -9.81 -1.54 -17.13
CA ILE A 55 -10.02 -0.28 -16.39
C ILE A 55 -11.28 0.44 -16.90
N LEU A 56 -11.47 0.50 -18.22
CA LEU A 56 -12.64 1.13 -18.84
C LEU A 56 -13.94 0.38 -18.49
N VAL A 57 -13.95 -0.95 -18.62
CA VAL A 57 -15.11 -1.78 -18.27
C VAL A 57 -15.49 -1.60 -16.80
N LEU A 58 -14.51 -1.68 -15.89
CA LEU A 58 -14.74 -1.47 -14.46
C LEU A 58 -15.25 -0.04 -14.15
N ALA A 59 -14.71 0.96 -14.84
CA ALA A 59 -15.13 2.35 -14.67
C ALA A 59 -16.62 2.53 -15.06
N VAL A 60 -17.05 1.97 -16.19
CA VAL A 60 -18.45 1.98 -16.63
C VAL A 60 -19.31 1.23 -15.62
N TRP A 61 -18.91 0.02 -15.21
CA TRP A 61 -19.67 -0.81 -14.27
C TRP A 61 -19.90 -0.11 -12.93
N ILE A 62 -18.87 0.55 -12.38
CA ILE A 62 -18.98 1.36 -11.15
C ILE A 62 -19.95 2.52 -11.32
N LYS A 63 -19.96 3.18 -12.48
CA LYS A 63 -20.85 4.32 -12.77
C LYS A 63 -22.31 3.91 -12.89
N VAL A 64 -22.56 2.71 -13.45
CA VAL A 64 -23.93 2.15 -13.59
C VAL A 64 -24.46 1.70 -12.23
N ASP A 65 -23.60 1.09 -11.37
CA ASP A 65 -24.01 0.54 -10.08
C ASP A 65 -24.34 1.63 -9.05
N SER A 66 -23.60 2.74 -9.05
CA SER A 66 -23.78 3.77 -8.03
C SER A 66 -23.35 5.17 -8.50
N ARG A 67 -24.08 6.21 -8.05
CA ARG A 67 -23.77 7.62 -8.35
C ARG A 67 -22.45 8.03 -7.68
N GLY A 68 -21.61 8.81 -8.39
CA GLY A 68 -20.37 9.39 -7.84
C GLY A 68 -19.14 9.19 -8.74
N PRO A 69 -17.92 9.51 -8.26
CA PRO A 69 -16.69 9.37 -9.02
C PRO A 69 -16.32 7.89 -9.21
N VAL A 70 -15.60 7.57 -10.30
CA VAL A 70 -15.05 6.22 -10.55
C VAL A 70 -13.95 5.88 -9.56
N PHE A 71 -13.10 6.87 -9.29
CA PHE A 71 -11.95 6.68 -8.41
C PHE A 71 -12.21 7.22 -7.01
N PHE A 72 -11.84 6.44 -6.02
CA PHE A 72 -11.68 6.85 -4.64
C PHE A 72 -10.25 7.35 -4.43
N ARG A 73 -10.11 8.47 -3.72
CA ARG A 73 -8.84 9.14 -3.48
C ARG A 73 -8.70 9.47 -1.99
N GLN A 74 -7.86 8.72 -1.29
CA GLN A 74 -7.59 8.93 0.14
C GLN A 74 -6.13 9.33 0.37
N GLU A 75 -5.89 10.24 1.30
CA GLU A 75 -4.55 10.62 1.71
C GLU A 75 -3.88 9.48 2.47
N ARG A 76 -2.65 9.17 2.08
CA ARG A 76 -1.81 8.13 2.64
C ARG A 76 -0.38 8.64 2.78
N ILE A 77 0.40 7.94 3.61
CA ILE A 77 1.81 8.26 3.85
C ILE A 77 2.69 7.33 3.02
N THR A 78 3.71 7.90 2.38
CA THR A 78 4.75 7.18 1.63
C THR A 78 6.15 7.56 2.13
N GLN A 79 7.15 7.32 1.30
CA GLN A 79 8.58 7.55 1.61
C GLN A 79 8.84 8.91 2.28
N TYR A 80 9.62 8.89 3.34
CA TYR A 80 9.99 10.05 4.17
C TYR A 80 8.82 10.79 4.82
N GLY A 81 7.70 10.09 5.04
CA GLY A 81 6.50 10.71 5.62
C GLY A 81 5.72 11.62 4.67
N ARG A 82 6.01 11.58 3.37
CA ARG A 82 5.32 12.41 2.37
C ARG A 82 3.87 11.92 2.20
N LYS A 83 2.93 12.85 2.23
CA LYS A 83 1.53 12.61 1.93
C LYS A 83 1.30 12.49 0.41
N PHE A 84 0.46 11.55 0.01
CA PHE A 84 0.00 11.41 -1.36
C PHE A 84 -1.44 10.91 -1.39
N ARG A 85 -2.12 11.03 -2.52
CA ARG A 85 -3.47 10.52 -2.69
C ARG A 85 -3.44 9.22 -3.48
N ILE A 86 -3.79 8.11 -2.80
CA ILE A 86 -3.87 6.79 -3.43
C ILE A 86 -5.00 6.75 -4.45
N PHE A 87 -4.78 6.12 -5.60
CA PHE A 87 -5.82 5.82 -6.57
C PHE A 87 -6.39 4.44 -6.32
N LYS A 88 -7.68 4.33 -6.11
CA LYS A 88 -8.43 3.07 -6.09
C LYS A 88 -9.72 3.21 -6.88
N PHE A 89 -10.26 2.12 -7.39
CA PHE A 89 -11.65 2.12 -7.81
C PHE A 89 -12.56 2.29 -6.59
N ARG A 90 -13.65 3.03 -6.77
CA ARG A 90 -14.65 3.18 -5.72
C ARG A 90 -15.44 1.88 -5.57
N THR A 91 -15.41 1.33 -4.37
CA THR A 91 -16.12 0.08 -3.99
C THR A 91 -17.15 0.30 -2.88
N MET A 92 -17.27 1.54 -2.40
CA MET A 92 -18.20 1.94 -1.35
C MET A 92 -19.08 3.11 -1.82
N VAL A 93 -20.20 3.32 -1.13
CA VAL A 93 -21.05 4.48 -1.32
C VAL A 93 -20.28 5.78 -1.04
N ASN A 94 -20.79 6.91 -1.58
CA ASN A 94 -20.15 8.20 -1.32
C ASN A 94 -20.11 8.53 0.17
N ASP A 95 -19.04 9.20 0.60
CA ASP A 95 -18.79 9.61 1.98
C ASP A 95 -18.73 8.44 2.99
N ALA A 96 -18.41 7.23 2.53
CA ALA A 96 -18.27 6.07 3.40
C ALA A 96 -17.19 6.24 4.48
N ASP A 97 -16.14 7.00 4.18
CA ASP A 97 -15.04 7.33 5.09
C ASP A 97 -15.47 8.23 6.26
N LYS A 98 -16.59 8.97 6.11
CA LYS A 98 -17.18 9.79 7.18
C LYS A 98 -18.13 9.01 8.09
N LYS A 99 -18.50 7.77 7.70
CA LYS A 99 -19.56 6.99 8.34
C LYS A 99 -19.09 5.79 9.16
N GLY A 100 -17.80 5.71 9.49
CA GLY A 100 -17.28 4.58 10.28
C GLY A 100 -15.77 4.51 10.33
N SER A 101 -15.21 3.37 10.75
CA SER A 101 -13.77 3.14 10.83
C SER A 101 -13.08 3.31 9.47
N LEU A 102 -11.81 3.78 9.50
CA LEU A 102 -10.95 3.87 8.32
C LEU A 102 -10.48 2.50 7.82
N VAL A 103 -10.57 1.46 8.67
CA VAL A 103 -10.34 0.07 8.30
C VAL A 103 -11.68 -0.59 7.99
N THR A 104 -11.77 -1.28 6.88
CA THR A 104 -12.97 -2.04 6.49
C THR A 104 -12.97 -3.37 7.23
N VAL A 105 -14.11 -3.73 7.80
CA VAL A 105 -14.37 -5.06 8.37
C VAL A 105 -15.25 -5.88 7.42
N GLY A 106 -15.33 -7.18 7.63
CA GLY A 106 -16.22 -8.03 6.84
C GLY A 106 -17.67 -7.62 6.99
N GLY A 107 -18.49 -7.83 5.94
CA GLY A 107 -19.91 -7.50 5.96
C GLY A 107 -20.25 -6.01 5.98
N ASP A 108 -19.30 -5.12 5.71
CA ASP A 108 -19.49 -3.66 5.75
C ASP A 108 -20.58 -3.21 4.77
N SER A 109 -21.72 -2.72 5.32
CA SER A 109 -22.89 -2.28 4.55
C SER A 109 -22.64 -1.09 3.62
N ARG A 110 -21.50 -0.42 3.75
CA ARG A 110 -21.09 0.67 2.85
C ARG A 110 -20.61 0.18 1.49
N ILE A 111 -20.31 -1.12 1.36
CA ILE A 111 -19.79 -1.72 0.11
C ILE A 111 -20.93 -1.85 -0.91
N THR A 112 -20.71 -1.37 -2.15
CA THR A 112 -21.68 -1.51 -3.25
C THR A 112 -21.67 -2.95 -3.80
N ARG A 113 -22.70 -3.34 -4.57
CA ARG A 113 -22.76 -4.69 -5.17
C ARG A 113 -21.57 -4.97 -6.09
N VAL A 114 -21.28 -4.04 -7.00
CA VAL A 114 -20.09 -4.10 -7.88
C VAL A 114 -18.81 -4.01 -7.06
N GLY A 115 -18.80 -3.16 -6.02
CA GLY A 115 -17.68 -3.02 -5.09
C GLY A 115 -17.29 -4.31 -4.42
N ALA A 116 -18.24 -5.15 -4.01
CA ALA A 116 -17.97 -6.46 -3.41
C ALA A 116 -17.21 -7.39 -4.37
N VAL A 117 -17.63 -7.44 -5.64
CA VAL A 117 -16.94 -8.23 -6.67
C VAL A 117 -15.54 -7.72 -6.94
N ILE A 118 -15.39 -6.39 -7.12
CA ILE A 118 -14.09 -5.75 -7.39
C ILE A 118 -13.11 -6.01 -6.26
N ARG A 119 -13.53 -5.90 -4.99
CA ARG A 119 -12.70 -6.15 -3.80
C ARG A 119 -12.31 -7.62 -3.66
N LYS A 120 -13.23 -8.55 -3.93
CA LYS A 120 -12.95 -10.00 -3.87
C LYS A 120 -11.74 -10.39 -4.71
N TYR A 121 -11.60 -9.78 -5.90
CA TYR A 121 -10.48 -10.04 -6.83
C TYR A 121 -9.37 -8.99 -6.75
N ARG A 122 -9.38 -8.09 -5.76
CA ARG A 122 -8.40 -7.01 -5.58
C ARG A 122 -8.25 -6.08 -6.80
N LEU A 123 -9.27 -6.03 -7.66
CA LEU A 123 -9.27 -5.18 -8.85
C LEU A 123 -9.36 -3.68 -8.51
N ASP A 124 -9.84 -3.36 -7.31
CA ASP A 124 -9.89 -1.98 -6.80
C ASP A 124 -8.51 -1.33 -6.71
N GLU A 125 -7.45 -2.12 -6.66
CA GLU A 125 -6.08 -1.62 -6.51
C GLU A 125 -5.35 -1.39 -7.85
N ILE A 126 -5.92 -1.83 -9.00
CA ILE A 126 -5.33 -1.60 -10.33
C ILE A 126 -4.97 -0.14 -10.59
N PRO A 127 -5.79 0.88 -10.24
CA PRO A 127 -5.44 2.27 -10.46
C PRO A 127 -4.19 2.76 -9.69
N GLN A 128 -3.70 2.02 -8.67
CA GLN A 128 -2.47 2.34 -7.97
C GLN A 128 -1.24 2.28 -8.89
N LEU A 129 -1.33 1.62 -10.04
CA LEU A 129 -0.30 1.68 -11.10
C LEU A 129 0.01 3.12 -11.51
N ILE A 130 -0.97 4.03 -11.44
CA ILE A 130 -0.76 5.46 -11.67
C ILE A 130 0.13 6.05 -10.58
N ASN A 131 -0.08 5.68 -9.31
CA ASN A 131 0.80 6.13 -8.21
C ASN A 131 2.21 5.58 -8.35
N VAL A 132 2.37 4.34 -8.84
CA VAL A 132 3.68 3.76 -9.12
C VAL A 132 4.37 4.55 -10.25
N LEU A 133 3.67 4.80 -11.35
CA LEU A 133 4.21 5.56 -12.49
C LEU A 133 4.64 6.98 -12.07
N CYS A 134 3.83 7.67 -11.25
CA CYS A 134 4.14 9.00 -10.73
C CYS A 134 5.26 9.01 -9.67
N GLY A 135 5.62 7.86 -9.08
CA GLY A 135 6.65 7.76 -8.05
C GLY A 135 6.17 8.01 -6.62
N ASP A 136 4.87 7.94 -6.39
CA ASP A 136 4.29 7.94 -5.06
C ASP A 136 4.45 6.58 -4.39
N MET A 137 4.38 5.52 -5.21
CA MET A 137 4.45 4.12 -4.79
C MET A 137 5.44 3.32 -5.62
N SER A 138 5.65 2.08 -5.23
CA SER A 138 6.36 1.02 -5.92
C SER A 138 5.46 -0.22 -6.01
N PHE A 139 5.79 -1.21 -6.82
CA PHE A 139 5.09 -2.50 -6.77
C PHE A 139 5.25 -3.16 -5.41
N VAL A 140 6.48 -3.24 -4.90
CA VAL A 140 6.77 -3.88 -3.62
C VAL A 140 7.29 -2.86 -2.61
N GLY A 141 6.67 -2.85 -1.43
CA GLY A 141 7.01 -1.97 -0.31
C GLY A 141 5.99 -2.09 0.82
N THR A 142 6.20 -1.37 1.89
CA THR A 142 5.23 -1.31 2.99
C THR A 142 3.91 -0.72 2.48
N ARG A 143 2.77 -1.38 2.77
CA ARG A 143 1.46 -0.85 2.41
C ARG A 143 1.27 0.56 3.00
N PRO A 144 0.80 1.55 2.22
CA PRO A 144 0.68 2.91 2.71
C PRO A 144 -0.44 3.04 3.73
N GLU A 145 -0.10 3.52 4.92
CA GLU A 145 -1.05 3.76 6.00
C GLU A 145 -1.59 5.20 5.98
N VAL A 146 -2.74 5.42 6.61
CA VAL A 146 -3.22 6.76 6.93
C VAL A 146 -2.37 7.38 8.04
N GLU A 147 -2.33 8.71 8.11
CA GLU A 147 -1.53 9.44 9.10
C GLU A 147 -1.79 8.98 10.53
N LYS A 148 -3.06 8.73 10.89
CA LYS A 148 -3.47 8.21 12.21
C LYS A 148 -2.66 6.98 12.64
N TYR A 149 -2.44 6.01 11.76
CA TYR A 149 -1.71 4.78 12.09
C TYR A 149 -0.20 4.99 12.03
N VAL A 150 0.30 5.88 11.15
CA VAL A 150 1.72 6.24 11.13
C VAL A 150 2.15 6.94 12.41
N MET A 151 1.27 7.74 13.01
CA MET A 151 1.52 8.38 14.32
C MET A 151 1.69 7.36 15.46
N ALA A 152 1.14 6.15 15.31
CA ALA A 152 1.30 5.05 16.25
C ALA A 152 2.56 4.18 15.99
N TYR A 153 3.40 4.53 15.00
CA TYR A 153 4.61 3.77 14.70
C TYR A 153 5.62 3.87 15.83
N THR A 154 6.16 2.71 16.22
CA THR A 154 7.33 2.67 17.09
C THR A 154 8.58 3.20 16.36
N PRO A 155 9.66 3.58 17.09
CA PRO A 155 10.91 4.00 16.47
C PRO A 155 11.45 3.04 15.41
N ALA A 156 11.31 1.72 15.63
CA ALA A 156 11.74 0.72 14.65
C ALA A 156 10.87 0.72 13.39
N MET A 157 9.55 0.89 13.52
CA MET A 157 8.60 0.91 12.39
C MET A 157 8.86 2.12 11.47
N MET A 158 9.37 3.24 11.99
CA MET A 158 9.71 4.42 11.19
C MET A 158 10.72 4.11 10.07
N ALA A 159 11.55 3.07 10.23
CA ALA A 159 12.47 2.65 9.20
C ALA A 159 11.76 2.19 7.91
N THR A 160 10.51 1.73 7.97
CA THR A 160 9.74 1.33 6.78
C THR A 160 9.47 2.50 5.85
N LEU A 161 9.45 3.73 6.38
CA LEU A 161 9.30 4.95 5.58
C LEU A 161 10.59 5.38 4.85
N LEU A 162 11.68 4.63 4.95
CA LEU A 162 12.88 4.86 4.12
C LEU A 162 12.68 4.45 2.66
N MET A 163 11.70 3.60 2.37
CA MET A 163 11.36 3.12 1.02
C MET A 163 9.98 3.64 0.60
N PRO A 164 9.69 3.73 -0.70
CA PRO A 164 8.35 4.03 -1.19
C PRO A 164 7.34 3.00 -0.69
N ALA A 165 6.10 3.43 -0.44
CA ALA A 165 5.01 2.54 -0.17
C ALA A 165 4.78 1.56 -1.34
N GLY A 166 4.32 0.34 -1.06
CA GLY A 166 4.08 -0.70 -2.06
C GLY A 166 2.60 -0.98 -2.32
N ILE A 167 2.29 -1.46 -3.53
CA ILE A 167 1.00 -2.10 -3.81
C ILE A 167 0.94 -3.42 -3.04
N THR A 168 2.03 -4.18 -3.04
CA THR A 168 2.16 -5.46 -2.33
C THR A 168 3.38 -5.53 -1.42
N SER A 169 3.37 -6.52 -0.53
CA SER A 169 4.46 -6.85 0.38
C SER A 169 4.27 -8.28 0.93
N GLU A 170 5.31 -8.88 1.52
CA GLU A 170 5.17 -10.13 2.28
C GLU A 170 4.10 -10.00 3.37
N ALA A 171 3.99 -8.83 4.01
CA ALA A 171 2.96 -8.53 4.98
C ALA A 171 1.55 -8.58 4.36
N SER A 172 1.35 -7.98 3.18
CA SER A 172 0.04 -7.98 2.50
C SER A 172 -0.42 -9.39 2.10
N ILE A 173 0.51 -10.25 1.71
CA ILE A 173 0.22 -11.65 1.36
C ILE A 173 -0.16 -12.45 2.61
N ARG A 174 0.60 -12.30 3.71
CA ARG A 174 0.38 -13.04 4.96
C ARG A 174 -0.86 -12.61 5.72
N TYR A 175 -1.24 -11.35 5.61
CA TYR A 175 -2.41 -10.75 6.26
C TYR A 175 -3.55 -10.50 5.26
N LYS A 176 -3.71 -11.37 4.24
CA LYS A 176 -4.76 -11.21 3.23
C LYS A 176 -6.17 -11.20 3.83
N ASP A 177 -6.38 -11.91 4.92
CA ASP A 177 -7.65 -12.06 5.65
C ASP A 177 -7.69 -11.21 6.94
N GLU A 178 -6.98 -10.06 6.99
CA GLU A 178 -6.96 -9.19 8.17
C GLU A 178 -8.36 -8.68 8.56
N ASP A 179 -9.24 -8.54 7.59
CA ASP A 179 -10.63 -8.11 7.80
C ASP A 179 -11.35 -9.05 8.81
N ARG A 180 -11.10 -10.36 8.73
CA ARG A 180 -11.66 -11.36 9.66
C ARG A 180 -11.09 -11.25 11.08
N LEU A 181 -9.82 -10.88 11.21
CA LEU A 181 -9.18 -10.67 12.51
C LEU A 181 -9.78 -9.45 13.23
N LEU A 182 -10.32 -8.51 12.47
CA LEU A 182 -10.90 -7.26 12.98
C LEU A 182 -12.41 -7.37 13.22
N GLU A 183 -13.11 -8.28 12.53
CA GLU A 183 -14.56 -8.52 12.73
C GLU A 183 -14.92 -8.88 14.17
N ALA A 184 -14.09 -9.66 14.85
CA ALA A 184 -14.30 -10.12 16.21
C ALA A 184 -13.85 -9.11 17.28
N SER A 185 -13.57 -7.86 16.89
CA SER A 185 -12.99 -6.85 17.78
C SER A 185 -13.99 -5.78 18.18
N ASP A 186 -14.11 -5.51 19.47
CA ASP A 186 -14.93 -4.41 20.00
C ASP A 186 -14.38 -3.03 19.62
N ASP A 187 -13.03 -2.91 19.53
CA ASP A 187 -12.34 -1.70 19.06
C ASP A 187 -11.38 -2.06 17.93
N VAL A 188 -11.83 -1.78 16.69
CA VAL A 188 -11.11 -2.07 15.46
C VAL A 188 -9.77 -1.32 15.39
N ASP A 189 -9.76 -0.04 15.75
CA ASP A 189 -8.55 0.80 15.68
C ASP A 189 -7.52 0.35 16.73
N TYR A 190 -7.94 0.08 17.94
CA TYR A 190 -7.07 -0.43 19.00
C TYR A 190 -6.45 -1.78 18.59
N THR A 191 -7.28 -2.71 18.11
CA THR A 191 -6.81 -4.04 17.66
C THR A 191 -5.87 -3.93 16.48
N TYR A 192 -6.17 -3.05 15.51
CA TYR A 192 -5.28 -2.80 14.39
C TYR A 192 -3.90 -2.31 14.86
N ILE A 193 -3.85 -1.26 15.68
CA ILE A 193 -2.62 -0.63 16.14
C ILE A 193 -1.78 -1.58 17.01
N HIS A 194 -2.40 -2.35 17.91
CA HIS A 194 -1.67 -3.11 18.93
C HIS A 194 -1.43 -4.57 18.55
N LYS A 195 -2.22 -5.15 17.64
CA LYS A 195 -2.09 -6.57 17.25
C LYS A 195 -1.69 -6.74 15.79
N VAL A 196 -2.40 -6.12 14.85
CA VAL A 196 -2.21 -6.35 13.42
C VAL A 196 -0.97 -5.61 12.90
N LEU A 197 -0.89 -4.31 13.16
CA LEU A 197 0.19 -3.45 12.67
C LEU A 197 1.59 -3.92 13.10
N PRO A 198 1.85 -4.28 14.37
CA PRO A 198 3.17 -4.80 14.78
C PRO A 198 3.55 -6.09 14.05
N GLY A 199 2.60 -6.99 13.83
CA GLY A 199 2.80 -8.22 13.08
C GLY A 199 3.20 -7.96 11.63
N LYS A 200 2.45 -7.09 10.92
CA LYS A 200 2.76 -6.66 9.55
C LYS A 200 4.14 -6.01 9.46
N MET A 201 4.49 -5.17 10.44
CA MET A 201 5.75 -4.43 10.45
C MET A 201 6.98 -5.32 10.64
N ARG A 202 6.87 -6.49 11.29
CA ARG A 202 7.95 -7.48 11.34
C ARG A 202 8.36 -7.94 9.93
N TYR A 203 7.39 -8.23 9.05
CA TYR A 203 7.64 -8.60 7.66
C TYR A 203 8.22 -7.44 6.85
N ASN A 204 7.69 -6.22 7.03
CA ASN A 204 8.18 -5.04 6.34
C ASN A 204 9.63 -4.69 6.74
N LEU A 205 9.99 -4.80 8.02
CA LEU A 205 11.36 -4.60 8.49
C LEU A 205 12.30 -5.71 7.99
N LYS A 206 11.84 -6.97 7.92
CA LYS A 206 12.59 -8.07 7.32
C LYS A 206 12.84 -7.83 5.83
N TYR A 207 11.84 -7.32 5.10
CA TYR A 207 11.97 -6.93 3.70
C TYR A 207 13.07 -5.89 3.50
N LEU A 208 13.13 -4.82 4.31
CA LEU A 208 14.20 -3.82 4.21
C LEU A 208 15.61 -4.42 4.33
N LYS A 209 15.79 -5.41 5.23
CA LYS A 209 17.08 -6.13 5.39
C LYS A 209 17.42 -6.98 4.17
N LYS A 210 16.41 -7.64 3.58
CA LYS A 210 16.56 -8.57 2.45
C LYS A 210 16.29 -7.93 1.10
N PHE A 211 16.16 -6.60 1.05
CA PHE A 211 15.83 -5.88 -0.18
C PHE A 211 16.73 -6.31 -1.35
N SER A 212 16.11 -6.74 -2.42
CA SER A 212 16.72 -6.99 -3.74
C SER A 212 15.64 -6.99 -4.81
N LEU A 213 15.99 -6.63 -6.04
CA LEU A 213 15.04 -6.63 -7.16
C LEU A 213 14.48 -8.04 -7.45
N ILE A 214 15.30 -9.08 -7.30
CA ILE A 214 14.85 -10.47 -7.48
C ILE A 214 13.77 -10.82 -6.44
N ASN A 215 13.94 -10.41 -5.19
CA ASN A 215 12.93 -10.62 -4.16
C ASN A 215 11.63 -9.83 -4.45
N ASP A 216 11.74 -8.65 -5.05
CA ASP A 216 10.57 -7.87 -5.45
C ASP A 216 9.79 -8.58 -6.56
N ILE A 217 10.47 -9.08 -7.60
CA ILE A 217 9.83 -9.86 -8.67
C ILE A 217 9.14 -11.11 -8.10
N ARG A 218 9.81 -11.83 -7.20
CA ARG A 218 9.23 -12.98 -6.51
C ARG A 218 7.94 -12.60 -5.76
N LEU A 219 7.95 -11.53 -4.98
CA LEU A 219 6.77 -11.06 -4.24
C LEU A 219 5.64 -10.62 -5.16
N CYS A 220 5.93 -10.03 -6.32
CA CYS A 220 4.92 -9.73 -7.33
C CYS A 220 4.23 -11.01 -7.83
N ILE A 221 5.00 -12.06 -8.15
CA ILE A 221 4.46 -13.36 -8.59
C ILE A 221 3.64 -14.01 -7.48
N GLU A 222 4.16 -14.07 -6.25
CA GLU A 222 3.44 -14.61 -5.08
C GLU A 222 2.13 -13.88 -4.82
N THR A 223 2.08 -12.56 -5.05
CA THR A 223 0.84 -11.77 -4.91
C THR A 223 -0.21 -12.19 -5.93
N VAL A 224 0.18 -12.34 -7.19
CA VAL A 224 -0.75 -12.78 -8.25
C VAL A 224 -1.30 -14.17 -7.90
N LEU A 225 -0.46 -15.10 -7.50
CA LEU A 225 -0.88 -16.45 -7.08
C LEU A 225 -1.81 -16.42 -5.86
N ALA A 226 -1.54 -15.55 -4.87
CA ALA A 226 -2.35 -15.43 -3.67
C ALA A 226 -3.74 -14.79 -3.91
N VAL A 227 -3.92 -14.07 -5.01
CA VAL A 227 -5.22 -13.51 -5.42
C VAL A 227 -6.06 -14.53 -6.21
N ILE A 228 -5.40 -15.45 -6.92
CA ILE A 228 -6.08 -16.49 -7.74
C ILE A 228 -6.54 -17.68 -6.87
N HIS A 229 -5.81 -17.97 -5.79
CA HIS A 229 -6.11 -19.05 -4.84
C HIS A 229 -6.67 -18.52 -3.52
#